data_6875033b8e3e9af1c38e26d792f11c0a
#
_entry.id   6875033b8e3e9af1c38e26d792f11c0a
#
_cell.length_a   1.000
_cell.length_b   1.000
_cell.length_c   1.000
_cell.angle_alpha   90.00
_cell.angle_beta   90.00
_cell.angle_gamma   90.00
#
_symmetry.space_group_name_H-M   'P 1'
#
loop_
_entity.id
_entity.type
_entity.pdbx_description
1 polymer ?
#
loop_
_entity_poly.entity_id
_entity_poly.type
_entity_poly.pdbx_seq_one_letter_code
_entity_poly.pdbx_strand_id
1 'polypeptide(L)'
;MSDERGYSSADLPLYYEWHGKSAGSQPPLLRVHGGGSTIETNWGLLIPALEESRRLLAVELQGHGRTGTGAGPASFEGSAAGLAALLAELGVGPVDVLGFSNGGQVGLQLAARHPAAVRRLIAASAPFRREGMVDGFWAGLAAATLTDMPRPYFDADVAVSGDPAHAERMFHLDRELMLTGFTDFPDSLIASIAAPTLVVAADRDVVRTEHAVRLASLIENARLLIVPGSHGDYLGELFAAAGDSGPLERTVPFLTAFLDD
;
A
#
# COMPACT_ATOMS: atom_id res chain seq x y z
N MET A 1 -14.25 11.85 -18.87
CA MET A 1 -13.71 10.60 -19.42
C MET A 1 -13.98 9.53 -18.38
N SER A 2 -14.54 8.37 -18.78
CA SER A 2 -14.81 7.28 -17.86
C SER A 2 -13.49 6.83 -17.21
N ASP A 3 -13.50 6.65 -15.90
CA ASP A 3 -12.39 6.01 -15.20
C ASP A 3 -12.14 4.65 -15.87
N GLU A 4 -10.94 4.50 -16.41
CA GLU A 4 -10.55 3.27 -17.08
C GLU A 4 -10.23 2.25 -15.99
N ARG A 5 -10.88 1.09 -16.03
CA ARG A 5 -10.67 -0.01 -15.08
C ARG A 5 -10.61 -1.34 -15.82
N GLY A 6 -9.90 -2.29 -15.22
CA GLY A 6 -9.74 -3.59 -15.84
C GLY A 6 -9.01 -4.58 -14.98
N TYR A 7 -8.60 -5.66 -15.60
CA TYR A 7 -7.79 -6.72 -15.01
C TYR A 7 -6.52 -6.90 -15.83
N SER A 8 -5.40 -7.19 -15.16
CA SER A 8 -4.19 -7.62 -15.85
C SER A 8 -4.39 -8.96 -16.56
N SER A 9 -3.58 -9.24 -17.58
CA SER A 9 -3.61 -10.50 -18.35
C SER A 9 -2.82 -11.65 -17.71
N ALA A 10 -2.26 -11.46 -16.51
CA ALA A 10 -1.48 -12.45 -15.78
C ALA A 10 -2.32 -13.64 -15.30
N ASP A 11 -1.67 -14.74 -14.89
CA ASP A 11 -2.34 -15.94 -14.32
C ASP A 11 -3.18 -15.60 -13.07
N LEU A 12 -2.76 -14.61 -12.29
CA LEU A 12 -3.58 -13.94 -11.29
C LEU A 12 -3.92 -12.55 -11.81
N PRO A 13 -5.12 -12.33 -12.36
CA PRO A 13 -5.54 -11.03 -12.87
C PRO A 13 -5.71 -10.04 -11.73
N LEU A 14 -4.85 -9.02 -11.66
CA LEU A 14 -4.96 -7.93 -10.70
C LEU A 14 -5.98 -6.92 -11.21
N TYR A 15 -6.97 -6.60 -10.40
CA TYR A 15 -7.91 -5.53 -10.68
C TYR A 15 -7.24 -4.17 -10.49
N TYR A 16 -7.49 -3.24 -11.42
CA TYR A 16 -6.98 -1.88 -11.34
C TYR A 16 -8.01 -0.84 -11.81
N GLU A 17 -7.83 0.38 -11.32
CA GLU A 17 -8.61 1.56 -11.70
C GLU A 17 -7.68 2.76 -11.93
N TRP A 18 -7.99 3.52 -12.98
CA TRP A 18 -7.40 4.81 -13.23
C TRP A 18 -8.33 5.92 -12.72
N HIS A 19 -7.76 6.91 -12.04
CA HIS A 19 -8.47 8.11 -11.60
C HIS A 19 -7.69 9.36 -12.01
N GLY A 20 -8.40 10.48 -12.08
CA GLY A 20 -7.82 11.75 -12.46
C GLY A 20 -7.52 11.87 -13.96
N LYS A 21 -7.13 13.06 -14.36
CA LYS A 21 -6.80 13.38 -15.73
C LYS A 21 -5.31 13.17 -15.96
N SER A 22 -4.93 12.78 -17.19
CA SER A 22 -3.53 12.86 -17.61
C SER A 22 -3.18 14.36 -17.73
N ALA A 23 -2.70 14.93 -16.62
CA ALA A 23 -2.33 16.34 -16.56
C ALA A 23 -0.82 16.47 -16.84
N GLY A 24 -0.47 16.80 -18.07
CA GLY A 24 0.91 17.14 -18.43
C GLY A 24 1.87 15.95 -18.46
N SER A 25 3.14 16.23 -18.12
CA SER A 25 4.26 15.28 -18.18
C SER A 25 4.53 14.54 -16.86
N GLN A 26 3.67 14.68 -15.85
CA GLN A 26 3.90 14.02 -14.57
C GLN A 26 3.65 12.51 -14.64
N PRO A 27 4.55 11.69 -14.07
CA PRO A 27 4.33 10.25 -13.99
C PRO A 27 3.08 9.91 -13.19
N PRO A 28 2.38 8.82 -13.54
CA PRO A 28 1.27 8.34 -12.73
C PRO A 28 1.71 7.94 -11.32
N LEU A 29 0.79 8.05 -10.34
CA LEU A 29 0.98 7.55 -9.00
C LEU A 29 0.29 6.20 -8.84
N LEU A 30 1.06 5.12 -8.75
CA LEU A 30 0.60 3.80 -8.35
C LEU A 30 0.33 3.79 -6.83
N ARG A 31 -0.86 3.36 -6.44
CA ARG A 31 -1.27 3.24 -5.03
C ARG A 31 -1.50 1.78 -4.69
N VAL A 32 -0.81 1.32 -3.64
CA VAL A 32 -0.82 -0.06 -3.17
C VAL A 32 -1.34 -0.09 -1.74
N HIS A 33 -2.52 -0.65 -1.54
CA HIS A 33 -3.26 -0.64 -0.28
C HIS A 33 -2.65 -1.54 0.80
N GLY A 34 -3.08 -1.35 2.05
CA GLY A 34 -2.74 -2.18 3.21
C GLY A 34 -3.54 -3.48 3.26
N GLY A 35 -3.22 -4.32 4.25
CA GLY A 35 -3.98 -5.54 4.52
C GLY A 35 -5.43 -5.26 4.90
N GLY A 36 -6.33 -6.18 4.55
CA GLY A 36 -7.78 -6.07 4.81
C GLY A 36 -8.51 -5.01 4.00
N SER A 37 -7.82 -4.30 3.10
CA SER A 37 -8.34 -3.10 2.43
C SER A 37 -8.79 -3.39 1.00
N THR A 38 -9.66 -2.52 0.51
CA THR A 38 -9.97 -2.36 -0.93
C THR A 38 -9.48 -0.99 -1.41
N ILE A 39 -9.62 -0.69 -2.70
CA ILE A 39 -9.33 0.65 -3.23
C ILE A 39 -10.15 1.71 -2.47
N GLU A 40 -11.42 1.43 -2.23
CA GLU A 40 -12.35 2.36 -1.59
C GLU A 40 -11.99 2.63 -0.14
N THR A 41 -11.62 1.60 0.63
CA THR A 41 -11.31 1.76 2.06
C THR A 41 -9.99 2.46 2.29
N ASN A 42 -8.99 2.17 1.46
CA ASN A 42 -7.67 2.76 1.65
C ASN A 42 -7.53 4.14 0.99
N TRP A 43 -8.16 4.35 -0.16
CA TRP A 43 -7.88 5.50 -1.01
C TRP A 43 -9.09 6.41 -1.27
N GLY A 44 -10.27 6.07 -0.72
CA GLY A 44 -11.51 6.80 -0.99
C GLY A 44 -11.44 8.30 -0.68
N LEU A 45 -10.73 8.71 0.37
CA LEU A 45 -10.50 10.12 0.71
C LEU A 45 -9.26 10.71 0.00
N LEU A 46 -8.23 9.89 -0.28
CA LEU A 46 -7.00 10.37 -0.93
C LEU A 46 -7.18 10.61 -2.43
N ILE A 47 -8.00 9.82 -3.12
CA ILE A 47 -8.25 9.97 -4.57
C ILE A 47 -8.70 11.39 -4.91
N PRO A 48 -9.79 11.91 -4.31
CA PRO A 48 -10.26 13.27 -4.62
C PRO A 48 -9.23 14.35 -4.31
N ALA A 49 -8.34 14.12 -3.33
CA ALA A 49 -7.32 15.09 -2.95
C ALA A 49 -6.16 15.20 -3.97
N LEU A 50 -5.97 14.18 -4.83
CA LEU A 50 -4.84 14.12 -5.75
C LEU A 50 -5.23 14.05 -7.24
N GLU A 51 -6.45 13.62 -7.58
CA GLU A 51 -6.87 13.36 -8.98
C GLU A 51 -6.95 14.62 -9.85
N GLU A 52 -7.06 15.79 -9.26
CA GLU A 52 -7.01 17.05 -9.98
C GLU A 52 -5.60 17.39 -10.50
N SER A 53 -4.55 16.94 -9.77
CA SER A 53 -3.17 17.30 -10.03
C SER A 53 -2.37 16.22 -10.76
N ARG A 54 -2.78 14.94 -10.69
CA ARG A 54 -2.06 13.82 -11.30
C ARG A 54 -2.94 12.63 -11.64
N ARG A 55 -2.49 11.81 -12.59
CA ARG A 55 -3.13 10.53 -12.90
C ARG A 55 -2.78 9.51 -11.82
N LEU A 56 -3.79 8.78 -11.35
CA LEU A 56 -3.66 7.84 -10.24
C LEU A 56 -4.02 6.43 -10.74
N LEU A 57 -3.17 5.44 -10.47
CA LEU A 57 -3.43 4.03 -10.71
C LEU A 57 -3.63 3.34 -9.34
N ALA A 58 -4.82 2.85 -9.06
CA ALA A 58 -5.11 2.04 -7.88
C ALA A 58 -5.20 0.57 -8.27
N VAL A 59 -4.66 -0.31 -7.45
CA VAL A 59 -4.62 -1.75 -7.70
C VAL A 59 -5.12 -2.49 -6.46
N GLU A 60 -5.88 -3.55 -6.66
CA GLU A 60 -6.23 -4.50 -5.59
C GLU A 60 -5.28 -5.70 -5.65
N LEU A 61 -4.61 -5.97 -4.53
CA LEU A 61 -3.65 -7.07 -4.40
C LEU A 61 -4.38 -8.43 -4.33
N GLN A 62 -3.62 -9.51 -4.46
CA GLN A 62 -4.12 -10.88 -4.34
C GLN A 62 -5.07 -11.04 -3.16
N GLY A 63 -6.29 -11.55 -3.42
CA GLY A 63 -7.29 -11.85 -2.41
C GLY A 63 -8.03 -10.65 -1.83
N HIS A 64 -7.90 -9.45 -2.41
CA HIS A 64 -8.57 -8.24 -1.95
C HIS A 64 -9.55 -7.72 -2.98
N GLY A 65 -10.70 -7.26 -2.50
CA GLY A 65 -11.71 -6.61 -3.32
C GLY A 65 -12.15 -7.47 -4.51
N ARG A 66 -11.83 -7.02 -5.73
CA ARG A 66 -12.19 -7.69 -6.98
C ARG A 66 -11.11 -8.65 -7.48
N THR A 67 -9.91 -8.61 -6.86
CA THR A 67 -8.81 -9.52 -7.21
C THR A 67 -8.98 -10.86 -6.50
N GLY A 68 -8.98 -11.95 -7.25
CA GLY A 68 -9.11 -13.30 -6.70
C GLY A 68 -7.96 -13.72 -5.79
N THR A 69 -8.17 -14.79 -5.02
CA THR A 69 -7.15 -15.32 -4.09
C THR A 69 -5.98 -16.04 -4.77
N GLY A 70 -6.11 -16.37 -6.08
CA GLY A 70 -5.08 -17.13 -6.78
C GLY A 70 -4.94 -18.58 -6.30
N ALA A 71 -3.98 -19.31 -6.87
CA ALA A 71 -3.74 -20.73 -6.56
C ALA A 71 -2.60 -20.95 -5.55
N GLY A 72 -1.81 -19.95 -5.24
CA GLY A 72 -0.65 -20.02 -4.36
C GLY A 72 -0.68 -19.03 -3.20
N PRO A 73 0.24 -19.17 -2.23
CA PRO A 73 0.34 -18.25 -1.12
C PRO A 73 0.69 -16.84 -1.59
N ALA A 74 0.14 -15.84 -0.93
CA ALA A 74 0.55 -14.45 -1.17
C ALA A 74 1.97 -14.22 -0.64
N SER A 75 2.72 -13.34 -1.33
CA SER A 75 4.02 -12.86 -0.87
C SER A 75 4.26 -11.42 -1.32
N PHE A 76 5.06 -10.67 -0.57
CA PHE A 76 5.40 -9.30 -0.92
C PHE A 76 6.20 -9.22 -2.22
N GLU A 77 7.09 -10.19 -2.44
CA GLU A 77 7.88 -10.33 -3.67
C GLU A 77 6.99 -10.68 -4.88
N GLY A 78 6.06 -11.61 -4.70
CA GLY A 78 5.10 -12.00 -5.75
C GLY A 78 4.19 -10.83 -6.13
N SER A 79 3.69 -10.09 -5.14
CA SER A 79 2.89 -8.88 -5.37
C SER A 79 3.69 -7.81 -6.12
N ALA A 80 4.95 -7.58 -5.74
CA ALA A 80 5.82 -6.64 -6.44
C ALA A 80 6.07 -7.06 -7.90
N ALA A 81 6.32 -8.33 -8.16
CA ALA A 81 6.47 -8.86 -9.52
C ALA A 81 5.18 -8.72 -10.36
N GLY A 82 4.02 -8.99 -9.75
CA GLY A 82 2.71 -8.79 -10.39
C GLY A 82 2.46 -7.34 -10.76
N LEU A 83 2.80 -6.39 -9.87
CA LEU A 83 2.70 -4.96 -10.16
C LEU A 83 3.65 -4.52 -11.27
N ALA A 84 4.89 -5.00 -11.28
CA ALA A 84 5.84 -4.71 -12.35
C ALA A 84 5.34 -5.23 -13.72
N ALA A 85 4.75 -6.42 -13.75
CA ALA A 85 4.14 -6.98 -14.95
C ALA A 85 2.93 -6.16 -15.41
N LEU A 86 2.04 -5.75 -14.50
CA LEU A 86 0.90 -4.88 -14.80
C LEU A 86 1.36 -3.55 -15.42
N LEU A 87 2.37 -2.88 -14.83
CA LEU A 87 2.89 -1.63 -15.36
C LEU A 87 3.47 -1.79 -16.78
N ALA A 88 4.18 -2.90 -17.02
CA ALA A 88 4.69 -3.22 -18.37
C ALA A 88 3.56 -3.49 -19.37
N GLU A 89 2.50 -4.21 -18.98
CA GLU A 89 1.31 -4.47 -19.80
C GLU A 89 0.58 -3.18 -20.16
N LEU A 90 0.42 -2.28 -19.19
CA LEU A 90 -0.21 -0.98 -19.39
C LEU A 90 0.67 0.00 -20.19
N GLY A 91 1.93 -0.35 -20.44
CA GLY A 91 2.89 0.51 -21.14
C GLY A 91 3.21 1.80 -20.37
N VAL A 92 3.15 1.76 -19.03
CA VAL A 92 3.42 2.91 -18.16
C VAL A 92 4.66 2.66 -17.30
N GLY A 93 5.42 3.70 -17.10
CA GLY A 93 6.57 3.68 -16.21
C GLY A 93 7.78 4.44 -16.77
N PRO A 94 8.73 4.75 -15.86
CA PRO A 94 8.65 4.55 -14.40
C PRO A 94 7.54 5.39 -13.75
N VAL A 95 6.89 4.84 -12.73
CA VAL A 95 5.80 5.48 -11.98
C VAL A 95 6.27 5.94 -10.60
N ASP A 96 5.52 6.87 -10.01
CA ASP A 96 5.60 7.10 -8.56
C ASP A 96 4.80 6.02 -7.84
N VAL A 97 5.24 5.63 -6.65
CA VAL A 97 4.57 4.59 -5.85
C VAL A 97 4.24 5.15 -4.47
N LEU A 98 3.00 4.99 -4.05
CA LEU A 98 2.56 5.16 -2.67
C LEU A 98 2.04 3.81 -2.16
N GLY A 99 2.80 3.19 -1.28
CA GLY A 99 2.40 1.95 -0.61
C GLY A 99 2.12 2.19 0.87
N PHE A 100 1.00 1.67 1.36
CA PHE A 100 0.63 1.75 2.77
C PHE A 100 0.66 0.38 3.45
N SER A 101 1.27 0.27 4.64
CA SER A 101 1.30 -0.96 5.44
C SER A 101 1.83 -2.16 4.60
N ASN A 102 1.05 -3.23 4.40
CA ASN A 102 1.40 -4.33 3.50
C ASN A 102 1.75 -3.83 2.09
N GLY A 103 1.00 -2.85 1.57
CA GLY A 103 1.32 -2.21 0.30
C GLY A 103 2.64 -1.43 0.33
N GLY A 104 3.02 -0.91 1.49
CA GLY A 104 4.33 -0.29 1.69
C GLY A 104 5.47 -1.31 1.61
N GLN A 105 5.28 -2.50 2.19
CA GLN A 105 6.22 -3.63 2.04
C GLN A 105 6.34 -4.07 0.57
N VAL A 106 5.21 -4.15 -0.15
CA VAL A 106 5.21 -4.40 -1.60
C VAL A 106 5.95 -3.30 -2.36
N GLY A 107 5.76 -2.03 -1.99
CA GLY A 107 6.46 -0.88 -2.58
C GLY A 107 7.98 -0.95 -2.38
N LEU A 108 8.44 -1.35 -1.19
CA LEU A 108 9.86 -1.59 -0.92
C LEU A 108 10.43 -2.71 -1.80
N GLN A 109 9.72 -3.84 -1.93
CA GLN A 109 10.12 -4.94 -2.81
C GLN A 109 10.12 -4.51 -4.29
N LEU A 110 9.12 -3.75 -4.72
CA LEU A 110 9.04 -3.26 -6.10
C LEU A 110 10.22 -2.33 -6.42
N ALA A 111 10.52 -1.37 -5.54
CA ALA A 111 11.63 -0.45 -5.74
C ALA A 111 13.00 -1.13 -5.73
N ALA A 112 13.19 -2.15 -4.89
CA ALA A 112 14.45 -2.87 -4.79
C ALA A 112 14.66 -3.86 -5.94
N ARG A 113 13.62 -4.59 -6.37
CA ARG A 113 13.74 -5.69 -7.35
C ARG A 113 13.42 -5.28 -8.78
N HIS A 114 12.63 -4.21 -8.96
CA HIS A 114 12.21 -3.67 -10.26
C HIS A 114 12.50 -2.16 -10.34
N PRO A 115 13.76 -1.72 -10.11
CA PRO A 115 14.09 -0.29 -9.98
C PRO A 115 13.71 0.54 -11.22
N ALA A 116 13.69 -0.06 -12.41
CA ALA A 116 13.28 0.63 -13.64
C ALA A 116 11.78 0.98 -13.67
N ALA A 117 10.96 0.37 -12.82
CA ALA A 117 9.52 0.63 -12.74
C ALA A 117 9.18 1.79 -11.79
N VAL A 118 10.10 2.21 -10.90
CA VAL A 118 9.83 3.16 -9.81
C VAL A 118 10.66 4.41 -9.98
N ARG A 119 9.99 5.58 -10.12
CA ARG A 119 10.64 6.89 -10.13
C ARG A 119 10.87 7.40 -8.71
N ARG A 120 9.82 7.37 -7.88
CA ARG A 120 9.83 7.75 -6.46
C ARG A 120 9.00 6.78 -5.65
N LEU A 121 9.35 6.59 -4.39
CA LEU A 121 8.61 5.74 -3.47
C LEU A 121 8.16 6.53 -2.25
N ILE A 122 6.88 6.43 -1.89
CA ILE A 122 6.36 6.78 -0.57
C ILE A 122 6.05 5.47 0.14
N ALA A 123 6.84 5.13 1.16
CA ALA A 123 6.64 3.95 2.00
C ALA A 123 5.96 4.40 3.31
N ALA A 124 4.65 4.24 3.37
CA ALA A 124 3.83 4.71 4.48
C ALA A 124 3.53 3.56 5.45
N SER A 125 3.89 3.74 6.73
CA SER A 125 3.71 2.74 7.81
C SER A 125 4.17 1.33 7.42
N ALA A 126 5.32 1.24 6.74
CA ALA A 126 5.83 0.01 6.13
C ALA A 126 6.88 -0.67 7.01
N PRO A 127 6.60 -1.82 7.65
CA PRO A 127 7.62 -2.57 8.34
C PRO A 127 8.46 -3.36 7.34
N PHE A 128 9.78 -3.32 7.47
CA PHE A 128 10.69 -4.19 6.69
C PHE A 128 11.29 -5.32 7.54
N ARG A 129 11.05 -5.29 8.87
CA ARG A 129 11.42 -6.34 9.83
C ARG A 129 10.31 -6.55 10.84
N ARG A 130 10.20 -7.77 11.33
CA ARG A 130 9.19 -8.16 12.33
C ARG A 130 9.34 -7.38 13.63
N GLU A 131 10.57 -7.07 14.04
CA GLU A 131 10.86 -6.25 15.22
C GLU A 131 10.36 -4.79 15.13
N GLY A 132 10.02 -4.34 13.91
CA GLY A 132 9.48 -3.02 13.65
C GLY A 132 8.05 -2.81 14.14
N MET A 133 7.34 -3.88 14.49
CA MET A 133 5.99 -3.79 15.02
C MET A 133 5.99 -3.51 16.52
N VAL A 134 4.94 -2.85 17.02
CA VAL A 134 4.76 -2.60 18.46
C VAL A 134 4.62 -3.90 19.24
N ASP A 135 4.90 -3.84 20.56
CA ASP A 135 4.77 -5.00 21.45
C ASP A 135 3.34 -5.56 21.42
N GLY A 136 3.25 -6.88 21.41
CA GLY A 136 1.97 -7.58 21.37
C GLY A 136 1.34 -7.73 19.98
N PHE A 137 1.82 -7.01 18.94
CA PHE A 137 1.25 -7.09 17.59
C PHE A 137 1.17 -8.53 17.07
N TRP A 138 2.28 -9.27 17.11
CA TRP A 138 2.34 -10.65 16.60
C TRP A 138 1.47 -11.61 17.39
N ALA A 139 1.42 -11.45 18.72
CA ALA A 139 0.56 -12.27 19.57
C ALA A 139 -0.92 -11.96 19.32
N GLY A 140 -1.27 -10.69 19.17
CA GLY A 140 -2.62 -10.26 18.81
C GLY A 140 -3.05 -10.81 17.44
N LEU A 141 -2.20 -10.66 16.43
CA LEU A 141 -2.49 -11.18 15.08
C LEU A 141 -2.61 -12.71 15.07
N ALA A 142 -1.78 -13.43 15.84
CA ALA A 142 -1.87 -14.88 15.95
C ALA A 142 -3.17 -15.36 16.62
N ALA A 143 -3.68 -14.60 17.58
CA ALA A 143 -4.93 -14.89 18.28
C ALA A 143 -6.17 -14.40 17.51
N ALA A 144 -6.00 -13.48 16.55
CA ALA A 144 -7.11 -12.87 15.84
C ALA A 144 -7.93 -13.88 15.05
N THR A 145 -9.24 -13.68 15.11
CA THR A 145 -10.27 -14.42 14.40
C THR A 145 -11.03 -13.49 13.44
N LEU A 146 -11.85 -14.02 12.57
CA LEU A 146 -12.66 -13.22 11.64
C LEU A 146 -13.54 -12.17 12.38
N THR A 147 -13.96 -12.46 13.61
CA THR A 147 -14.77 -11.52 14.40
C THR A 147 -13.98 -10.31 14.90
N ASP A 148 -12.66 -10.36 14.85
CA ASP A 148 -11.77 -9.24 15.20
C ASP A 148 -11.49 -8.33 13.99
N MET A 149 -11.88 -8.76 12.79
CA MET A 149 -11.80 -7.91 11.60
C MET A 149 -12.77 -6.73 11.74
N PRO A 150 -12.29 -5.48 11.62
CA PRO A 150 -13.20 -4.33 11.69
C PRO A 150 -14.33 -4.43 10.67
N ARG A 151 -15.55 -4.25 11.13
CA ARG A 151 -16.75 -4.41 10.30
C ARG A 151 -16.72 -3.59 9.00
N PRO A 152 -16.20 -2.33 8.99
CA PRO A 152 -16.10 -1.56 7.75
C PRO A 152 -15.26 -2.22 6.65
N TYR A 153 -14.20 -2.94 6.98
CA TYR A 153 -13.41 -3.68 5.98
C TYR A 153 -14.16 -4.87 5.41
N PHE A 154 -14.79 -5.65 6.30
CA PHE A 154 -15.61 -6.77 5.88
C PHE A 154 -16.72 -6.32 4.92
N ASP A 155 -17.49 -5.29 5.32
CA ASP A 155 -18.60 -4.79 4.52
C ASP A 155 -18.14 -4.18 3.20
N ALA A 156 -17.00 -3.49 3.17
CA ALA A 156 -16.44 -2.92 1.95
C ALA A 156 -15.99 -4.01 0.96
N ASP A 157 -15.30 -5.04 1.44
CA ASP A 157 -14.91 -6.16 0.59
C ASP A 157 -16.13 -6.89 0.02
N VAL A 158 -17.13 -7.17 0.85
CA VAL A 158 -18.39 -7.78 0.39
C VAL A 158 -19.11 -6.89 -0.63
N ALA A 159 -19.07 -5.57 -0.45
CA ALA A 159 -19.72 -4.64 -1.38
C ALA A 159 -19.14 -4.71 -2.79
N VAL A 160 -17.83 -4.94 -2.92
CA VAL A 160 -17.13 -4.97 -4.22
C VAL A 160 -16.94 -6.40 -4.78
N SER A 161 -16.74 -7.39 -3.93
CA SER A 161 -16.60 -8.81 -4.32
C SER A 161 -17.95 -9.48 -4.57
N GLY A 162 -19.00 -9.02 -3.89
CA GLY A 162 -20.33 -9.66 -3.89
C GLY A 162 -20.40 -10.96 -3.08
N ASP A 163 -19.34 -11.33 -2.35
CA ASP A 163 -19.23 -12.65 -1.67
C ASP A 163 -18.67 -12.50 -0.24
N PRO A 164 -19.48 -12.73 0.80
CA PRO A 164 -19.00 -12.71 2.18
C PRO A 164 -17.86 -13.71 2.46
N ALA A 165 -17.82 -14.84 1.74
CA ALA A 165 -16.73 -15.80 1.87
C ALA A 165 -15.42 -15.27 1.29
N HIS A 166 -15.46 -14.26 0.41
CA HIS A 166 -14.26 -13.59 -0.08
C HIS A 166 -13.58 -12.79 1.05
N ALA A 167 -14.35 -12.01 1.81
CA ALA A 167 -13.84 -11.26 2.97
C ALA A 167 -13.22 -12.19 4.04
N GLU A 168 -13.80 -13.37 4.27
CA GLU A 168 -13.21 -14.38 5.15
C GLU A 168 -11.86 -14.90 4.59
N ARG A 169 -11.81 -15.21 3.29
CA ARG A 169 -10.57 -15.65 2.64
C ARG A 169 -9.49 -14.55 2.69
N MET A 170 -9.86 -13.29 2.45
CA MET A 170 -8.96 -12.14 2.56
C MET A 170 -8.35 -12.03 3.96
N PHE A 171 -9.17 -12.12 5.01
CA PHE A 171 -8.71 -12.12 6.40
C PHE A 171 -7.67 -13.23 6.66
N HIS A 172 -7.95 -14.45 6.22
CA HIS A 172 -7.03 -15.58 6.42
C HIS A 172 -5.75 -15.43 5.60
N LEU A 173 -5.84 -14.93 4.38
CA LEU A 173 -4.69 -14.72 3.50
C LEU A 173 -3.74 -13.68 4.08
N ASP A 174 -4.23 -12.53 4.53
CA ASP A 174 -3.41 -11.48 5.16
C ASP A 174 -2.78 -11.95 6.46
N ARG A 175 -3.57 -12.63 7.28
CA ARG A 175 -3.06 -13.20 8.53
C ARG A 175 -1.94 -14.19 8.27
N GLU A 176 -2.08 -15.08 7.29
CA GLU A 176 -1.05 -16.03 6.89
C GLU A 176 0.16 -15.33 6.29
N LEU A 177 -0.05 -14.37 5.38
CA LEU A 177 1.02 -13.56 4.81
C LEU A 177 1.89 -12.92 5.90
N MET A 178 1.26 -12.29 6.89
CA MET A 178 2.00 -11.61 7.96
C MET A 178 2.64 -12.58 8.95
N LEU A 179 1.97 -13.66 9.35
CA LEU A 179 2.48 -14.58 10.36
C LEU A 179 3.58 -15.50 9.83
N THR A 180 3.43 -16.02 8.63
CA THR A 180 4.28 -17.06 8.05
C THR A 180 5.00 -16.64 6.78
N GLY A 181 4.41 -15.80 5.96
CA GLY A 181 4.99 -15.31 4.70
C GLY A 181 5.97 -14.15 4.90
N PHE A 182 5.74 -13.29 5.89
CA PHE A 182 6.62 -12.16 6.15
C PHE A 182 7.90 -12.61 6.86
N THR A 183 9.00 -12.54 6.15
CA THR A 183 10.37 -12.65 6.68
C THR A 183 11.03 -11.28 6.64
N ASP A 184 11.97 -11.03 7.56
CA ASP A 184 12.72 -9.77 7.61
C ASP A 184 13.40 -9.50 6.27
N PHE A 185 13.20 -8.32 5.72
CA PHE A 185 13.93 -7.88 4.53
C PHE A 185 15.37 -7.56 4.93
N PRO A 186 16.38 -8.11 4.24
CA PRO A 186 17.78 -7.80 4.53
C PRO A 186 18.07 -6.31 4.39
N ASP A 187 18.92 -5.75 5.27
CA ASP A 187 19.35 -4.36 5.17
C ASP A 187 19.97 -4.05 3.79
N SER A 188 20.67 -5.03 3.20
CA SER A 188 21.23 -4.90 1.86
C SER A 188 20.18 -4.75 0.75
N LEU A 189 19.00 -5.38 0.90
CA LEU A 189 17.89 -5.19 -0.02
C LEU A 189 17.34 -3.77 0.09
N ILE A 190 17.11 -3.29 1.32
CA ILE A 190 16.62 -1.94 1.56
C ILE A 190 17.63 -0.89 1.06
N ALA A 191 18.91 -1.10 1.34
CA ALA A 191 19.99 -0.20 0.88
C ALA A 191 20.18 -0.20 -0.66
N SER A 192 19.68 -1.21 -1.37
CA SER A 192 19.72 -1.24 -2.84
C SER A 192 18.65 -0.38 -3.51
N ILE A 193 17.70 0.18 -2.77
CA ILE A 193 16.66 1.07 -3.32
C ILE A 193 17.31 2.38 -3.76
N ALA A 194 17.37 2.58 -5.08
CA ALA A 194 17.95 3.78 -5.69
C ALA A 194 16.95 4.92 -5.84
N ALA A 195 15.63 4.60 -5.90
CA ALA A 195 14.57 5.58 -6.05
C ALA A 195 14.53 6.53 -4.84
N PRO A 196 14.45 7.87 -5.04
CA PRO A 196 14.15 8.78 -3.95
C PRO A 196 12.94 8.28 -3.17
N THR A 197 13.08 8.19 -1.85
CA THR A 197 12.07 7.56 -0.99
C THR A 197 11.64 8.51 0.13
N LEU A 198 10.32 8.66 0.32
CA LEU A 198 9.74 9.28 1.50
C LEU A 198 9.20 8.17 2.41
N VAL A 199 9.84 7.99 3.57
CA VAL A 199 9.31 7.14 4.63
C VAL A 199 8.33 7.95 5.47
N VAL A 200 7.09 7.48 5.60
CA VAL A 200 6.06 8.16 6.39
C VAL A 200 5.56 7.21 7.49
N ALA A 201 5.40 7.71 8.70
CA ALA A 201 4.75 6.98 9.78
C ALA A 201 4.00 7.95 10.72
N ALA A 202 3.01 7.46 11.45
CA ALA A 202 2.39 8.22 12.51
C ALA A 202 3.13 8.02 13.85
N ASP A 203 2.98 8.96 14.78
CA ASP A 203 3.62 8.89 16.11
C ASP A 203 2.96 7.86 17.04
N ARG A 204 1.73 7.41 16.71
CA ARG A 204 0.98 6.35 17.41
C ARG A 204 0.62 5.20 16.48
N ASP A 205 1.54 4.85 15.59
CA ASP A 205 1.41 3.78 14.62
C ASP A 205 1.58 2.39 15.25
N VAL A 206 1.14 1.35 14.55
CA VAL A 206 1.50 -0.04 14.86
C VAL A 206 2.92 -0.39 14.42
N VAL A 207 3.52 0.42 13.56
CA VAL A 207 4.95 0.39 13.21
C VAL A 207 5.69 1.38 14.11
N ARG A 208 6.70 0.91 14.83
CA ARG A 208 7.50 1.74 15.74
C ARG A 208 8.16 2.90 14.99
N THR A 209 8.13 4.09 15.57
CA THR A 209 8.80 5.28 15.01
C THR A 209 10.28 5.04 14.76
N GLU A 210 10.98 4.34 15.67
CA GLU A 210 12.39 3.99 15.55
C GLU A 210 12.66 3.10 14.32
N HIS A 211 11.67 2.26 13.97
CA HIS A 211 11.76 1.42 12.77
C HIS A 211 11.65 2.24 11.48
N ALA A 212 10.76 3.23 11.45
CA ALA A 212 10.67 4.17 10.33
C ALA A 212 11.96 5.00 10.19
N VAL A 213 12.56 5.44 11.30
CA VAL A 213 13.88 6.10 11.31
C VAL A 213 14.95 5.19 10.73
N ARG A 214 14.99 3.91 11.17
CA ARG A 214 15.94 2.91 10.64
C ARG A 214 15.74 2.68 9.15
N LEU A 215 14.49 2.50 8.69
CA LEU A 215 14.18 2.32 7.27
C LEU A 215 14.73 3.49 6.45
N ALA A 216 14.47 4.73 6.86
CA ALA A 216 14.96 5.92 6.19
C ALA A 216 16.50 6.01 6.21
N SER A 217 17.15 5.55 7.29
CA SER A 217 18.62 5.60 7.40
C SER A 217 19.34 4.60 6.49
N LEU A 218 18.66 3.54 6.03
CA LEU A 218 19.24 2.52 5.15
C LEU A 218 19.19 2.92 3.67
N ILE A 219 18.26 3.77 3.27
CA ILE A 219 18.08 4.19 1.87
C ILE A 219 18.83 5.51 1.65
N GLU A 220 19.78 5.52 0.71
CA GLU A 220 20.67 6.67 0.47
C GLU A 220 19.89 7.98 0.21
N ASN A 221 18.85 7.91 -0.61
CA ASN A 221 18.05 9.09 -1.01
C ASN A 221 16.69 9.12 -0.29
N ALA A 222 16.69 8.83 1.02
CA ALA A 222 15.46 8.87 1.80
C ALA A 222 15.27 10.18 2.56
N ARG A 223 14.00 10.55 2.70
CA ARG A 223 13.48 11.54 3.64
C ARG A 223 12.52 10.86 4.62
N LEU A 224 12.39 11.41 5.81
CA LEU A 224 11.49 10.89 6.86
C LEU A 224 10.45 11.95 7.22
N LEU A 225 9.20 11.51 7.31
CA LEU A 225 8.08 12.28 7.80
C LEU A 225 7.37 11.51 8.92
N ILE A 226 7.40 12.04 10.14
CA ILE A 226 6.58 11.54 11.24
C ILE A 226 5.42 12.52 11.45
N VAL A 227 4.19 12.03 11.37
CA VAL A 227 2.98 12.84 11.55
C VAL A 227 2.27 12.49 12.85
N PRO A 228 1.60 13.45 13.50
CA PRO A 228 0.70 13.13 14.61
C PRO A 228 -0.48 12.30 14.10
N GLY A 229 -0.75 11.15 14.72
CA GLY A 229 -1.87 10.31 14.33
C GLY A 229 -1.68 8.84 14.62
N SER A 230 -2.45 8.00 13.94
CA SER A 230 -2.47 6.54 14.05
C SER A 230 -2.26 5.88 12.68
N HIS A 231 -2.26 4.54 12.65
CA HIS A 231 -2.01 3.75 11.44
C HIS A 231 -3.03 4.03 10.33
N GLY A 232 -2.67 4.89 9.37
CA GLY A 232 -3.45 5.16 8.16
C GLY A 232 -4.38 6.39 8.21
N ASP A 233 -4.65 7.01 9.37
CA ASP A 233 -5.52 8.20 9.47
C ASP A 233 -4.98 9.36 8.63
N TYR A 234 -3.67 9.53 8.59
CA TYR A 234 -2.97 10.56 7.82
C TYR A 234 -3.04 10.34 6.28
N LEU A 235 -3.50 9.18 5.83
CA LEU A 235 -3.81 8.86 4.43
C LEU A 235 -5.31 8.83 4.14
N GLY A 236 -6.15 9.04 5.18
CA GLY A 236 -7.61 8.95 5.04
C GLY A 236 -8.12 7.51 4.91
N GLU A 237 -7.37 6.54 5.46
CA GLU A 237 -7.81 5.16 5.52
C GLU A 237 -9.13 5.09 6.32
N LEU A 238 -10.12 4.35 5.79
CA LEU A 238 -11.53 4.41 6.25
C LEU A 238 -11.70 4.20 7.75
N PHE A 239 -11.06 3.16 8.30
CA PHE A 239 -11.22 2.80 9.70
C PHE A 239 -10.46 3.75 10.63
N ALA A 240 -9.21 4.08 10.26
CA ALA A 240 -8.36 4.95 11.05
C ALA A 240 -8.85 6.40 11.05
N ALA A 241 -9.28 6.91 9.90
CA ALA A 241 -9.78 8.27 9.76
C ALA A 241 -11.17 8.46 10.41
N ALA A 242 -12.00 7.40 10.49
CA ALA A 242 -13.33 7.41 11.06
C ALA A 242 -14.19 8.61 10.59
N GLY A 243 -14.00 9.03 9.32
CA GLY A 243 -14.70 10.18 8.71
C GLY A 243 -14.03 11.54 8.93
N ASP A 244 -12.90 11.61 9.64
CA ASP A 244 -12.11 12.85 9.79
C ASP A 244 -11.06 12.96 8.69
N SER A 245 -11.20 13.90 7.76
CA SER A 245 -10.22 14.17 6.70
C SER A 245 -9.05 15.05 7.16
N GLY A 246 -9.12 15.66 8.35
CA GLY A 246 -8.14 16.62 8.82
C GLY A 246 -6.70 16.11 8.88
N PRO A 247 -6.40 14.87 9.33
CA PRO A 247 -5.06 14.30 9.26
C PRO A 247 -4.55 14.18 7.82
N LEU A 248 -5.39 13.72 6.89
CA LEU A 248 -5.07 13.61 5.46
C LEU A 248 -4.77 15.00 4.86
N GLU A 249 -5.64 15.98 5.09
CA GLU A 249 -5.48 17.34 4.55
C GLU A 249 -4.16 17.98 4.97
N ARG A 250 -3.70 17.71 6.20
CA ARG A 250 -2.39 18.17 6.68
C ARG A 250 -1.21 17.42 6.08
N THR A 251 -1.41 16.16 5.65
CA THR A 251 -0.33 15.31 5.13
C THR A 251 -0.14 15.45 3.62
N VAL A 252 -1.22 15.61 2.85
CA VAL A 252 -1.20 15.73 1.38
C VAL A 252 -0.15 16.72 0.86
N PRO A 253 0.02 17.95 1.42
CA PRO A 253 1.04 18.88 0.96
C PRO A 253 2.47 18.34 1.01
N PHE A 254 2.81 17.52 2.01
CA PHE A 254 4.15 16.90 2.11
C PHE A 254 4.33 15.79 1.06
N LEU A 255 3.27 14.99 0.82
CA LEU A 255 3.30 13.94 -0.20
C LEU A 255 3.46 14.55 -1.60
N THR A 256 2.68 15.56 -1.92
CA THR A 256 2.72 16.23 -3.23
C THR A 256 4.04 16.94 -3.44
N ALA A 257 4.56 17.67 -2.45
CA ALA A 257 5.86 18.32 -2.54
C ALA A 257 6.99 17.33 -2.84
N PHE A 258 6.98 16.16 -2.18
CA PHE A 258 7.97 15.10 -2.46
C PHE A 258 7.82 14.52 -3.86
N LEU A 259 6.61 14.32 -4.35
CA LEU A 259 6.35 13.75 -5.68
C LEU A 259 6.70 14.74 -6.81
N ASP A 260 6.65 16.04 -6.54
CA ASP A 260 6.87 17.10 -7.52
C ASP A 260 8.35 17.59 -7.60
N ASP A 261 9.19 17.24 -6.59
CA ASP A 261 10.64 17.47 -6.62
C ASP A 261 11.30 16.68 -7.78
#